data_300e0dd662bf8fc4ed02a1ac25a16cac
#
_entry.id   300e0dd662bf8fc4ed02a1ac25a16cac
#
_cell.length_a   1.000
_cell.length_b   1.000
_cell.length_c   1.000
_cell.angle_alpha   90.00
_cell.angle_beta   90.00
_cell.angle_gamma   90.00
#
_symmetry.space_group_name_H-M   'P 1'
#
loop_
_entity.id
_entity.type
_entity.pdbx_description
1 polymer ?
#
loop_
_entity_poly.entity_id
_entity_poly.type
_entity_poly.pdbx_seq_one_letter_code
_entity_poly.pdbx_strand_id
1 'polypeptide(L)'
;IQRVVIEAGRSLLSILPTAQLGLFDDSGACVHYDVERRRRGEFIKVTAGDVVITAGANWDHSAHHARLLDLRKSGVKIVTLFYDIIPIILPFSYGPGFSEKYERWFREALIGSDLAFSISEHTRKDIITYARANNLKCPDVFRIRLGDEFPISREAPTQRILEHTTLPYILSVGTLEYRKNHILLLNAYRYMLDEQGYEPPKLLIVGKKGWLDHDIEYQVANDPRLFGRVCILQGVSDADLQHLYREALFTV
;
A
#
# COMPACT_ATOMS: atom_id res chain seq x y z
N ILE A 1 -0.09 1.49 -3.07
CA ILE A 1 -0.41 2.93 -3.10
C ILE A 1 -0.78 3.35 -4.53
N GLN A 2 0.09 3.15 -5.53
CA GLN A 2 -0.15 3.61 -6.90
C GLN A 2 -1.49 3.14 -7.49
N ARG A 3 -1.87 1.87 -7.29
CA ARG A 3 -3.17 1.34 -7.74
C ARG A 3 -4.34 2.05 -7.06
N VAL A 4 -4.27 2.27 -5.75
CA VAL A 4 -5.33 2.98 -5.00
C VAL A 4 -5.50 4.40 -5.50
N VAL A 5 -4.41 5.12 -5.77
CA VAL A 5 -4.46 6.49 -6.32
C VAL A 5 -5.15 6.52 -7.69
N ILE A 6 -4.85 5.56 -8.55
CA ILE A 6 -5.43 5.46 -9.89
C ILE A 6 -6.93 5.16 -9.80
N GLU A 7 -7.34 4.17 -9.03
CA GLU A 7 -8.75 3.77 -8.92
C GLU A 7 -9.59 4.83 -8.20
N ALA A 8 -9.06 5.45 -7.15
CA ALA A 8 -9.70 6.59 -6.50
C ALA A 8 -9.85 7.78 -7.46
N GLY A 9 -8.82 8.04 -8.29
CA GLY A 9 -8.88 9.06 -9.33
C GLY A 9 -9.96 8.77 -10.38
N ARG A 10 -10.05 7.54 -10.88
CA ARG A 10 -11.11 7.11 -11.81
C ARG A 10 -12.50 7.30 -11.21
N SER A 11 -12.70 6.87 -9.98
CA SER A 11 -13.97 7.01 -9.28
C SER A 11 -14.34 8.49 -9.07
N LEU A 12 -13.37 9.33 -8.73
CA LEU A 12 -13.60 10.76 -8.58
C LEU A 12 -13.98 11.41 -9.91
N LEU A 13 -13.28 11.10 -11.00
CA LEU A 13 -13.56 11.60 -12.34
C LEU A 13 -14.96 11.19 -12.84
N SER A 14 -15.45 10.02 -12.45
CA SER A 14 -16.81 9.57 -12.82
C SER A 14 -17.91 10.34 -12.12
N ILE A 15 -17.63 10.88 -10.92
CA ILE A 15 -18.61 11.62 -10.10
C ILE A 15 -18.49 13.14 -10.31
N LEU A 16 -17.26 13.63 -10.50
CA LEU A 16 -16.94 15.05 -10.67
C LEU A 16 -16.27 15.28 -12.04
N PRO A 17 -17.04 15.58 -13.09
CA PRO A 17 -16.51 15.76 -14.44
C PRO A 17 -15.47 16.89 -14.58
N THR A 18 -15.45 17.84 -13.63
CA THR A 18 -14.47 18.94 -13.59
C THR A 18 -13.17 18.57 -12.89
N ALA A 19 -13.10 17.39 -12.25
CA ALA A 19 -11.88 16.91 -11.62
C ALA A 19 -10.83 16.58 -12.68
N GLN A 20 -9.58 16.70 -12.32
CA GLN A 20 -8.44 16.32 -13.17
C GLN A 20 -7.46 15.49 -12.36
N LEU A 21 -6.93 14.45 -12.98
CA LEU A 21 -5.85 13.67 -12.38
C LEU A 21 -4.51 14.24 -12.85
N GLY A 22 -3.69 14.63 -11.90
CA GLY A 22 -2.40 15.22 -12.18
C GLY A 22 -1.24 14.52 -11.47
N LEU A 23 -0.06 14.69 -12.02
CA LEU A 23 1.21 14.36 -11.36
C LEU A 23 1.99 15.66 -11.19
N PHE A 24 2.67 15.79 -10.06
CA PHE A 24 3.70 16.81 -9.90
C PHE A 24 5.01 16.30 -10.51
N ASP A 25 5.63 17.12 -11.34
CA ASP A 25 6.97 16.83 -11.85
C ASP A 25 8.05 17.27 -10.83
N ASP A 26 9.31 17.06 -11.20
CA ASP A 26 10.46 17.39 -10.33
C ASP A 26 10.60 18.90 -10.06
N SER A 27 9.99 19.76 -10.89
CA SER A 27 9.93 21.21 -10.66
C SER A 27 8.76 21.64 -9.77
N GLY A 28 7.87 20.70 -9.41
CA GLY A 28 6.63 20.95 -8.67
C GLY A 28 5.49 21.49 -9.54
N ALA A 29 5.62 21.44 -10.87
CA ALA A 29 4.52 21.77 -11.78
C ALA A 29 3.54 20.59 -11.86
N CYS A 30 2.24 20.90 -11.89
CA CYS A 30 1.20 19.87 -12.03
C CYS A 30 0.94 19.62 -13.51
N VAL A 31 1.08 18.37 -13.94
CA VAL A 31 0.80 17.94 -15.31
C VAL A 31 -0.34 16.93 -15.31
N HIS A 32 -1.24 17.03 -16.28
CA HIS A 32 -2.31 16.05 -16.46
C HIS A 32 -1.75 14.64 -16.62
N TYR A 33 -2.39 13.65 -16.02
CA TYR A 33 -2.04 12.24 -16.18
C TYR A 33 -3.19 11.46 -16.80
N ASP A 34 -2.99 11.04 -18.05
CA ASP A 34 -3.91 10.14 -18.75
C ASP A 34 -3.70 8.72 -18.23
N VAL A 35 -4.64 8.23 -17.41
CA VAL A 35 -4.55 6.91 -16.76
C VAL A 35 -4.65 5.78 -17.79
N GLU A 36 -5.48 5.95 -18.83
CA GLU A 36 -5.71 4.90 -19.83
C GLU A 36 -4.47 4.71 -20.71
N ARG A 37 -3.87 5.84 -21.13
CA ARG A 37 -2.67 5.82 -21.98
C ARG A 37 -1.38 5.79 -21.19
N ARG A 38 -1.45 5.90 -19.85
CA ARG A 38 -0.30 5.95 -18.93
C ARG A 38 0.75 6.98 -19.33
N ARG A 39 0.31 8.17 -19.76
CA ARG A 39 1.20 9.24 -20.22
C ARG A 39 0.90 10.57 -19.56
N ARG A 40 1.93 11.41 -19.49
CA ARG A 40 1.81 12.82 -19.09
C ARG A 40 1.19 13.62 -20.22
N GLY A 41 0.30 14.54 -19.88
CA GLY A 41 -0.34 15.49 -20.79
C GLY A 41 0.13 16.91 -20.56
N GLU A 42 -0.78 17.86 -20.76
CA GLU A 42 -0.53 19.30 -20.60
C GLU A 42 -0.45 19.71 -19.13
N PHE A 43 0.10 20.92 -18.90
CA PHE A 43 0.12 21.50 -17.56
C PHE A 43 -1.29 21.81 -17.06
N ILE A 44 -1.55 21.45 -15.80
CA ILE A 44 -2.77 21.83 -15.08
C ILE A 44 -2.50 23.14 -14.36
N LYS A 45 -3.28 24.17 -14.68
CA LYS A 45 -3.24 25.43 -13.96
C LYS A 45 -4.12 25.32 -12.73
N VAL A 46 -3.52 25.24 -11.56
CA VAL A 46 -4.19 25.24 -10.26
C VAL A 46 -4.29 26.67 -9.76
N THR A 47 -5.50 27.11 -9.38
CA THR A 47 -5.82 28.50 -9.00
C THR A 47 -6.54 28.58 -7.67
N ALA A 48 -6.64 29.78 -7.11
CA ALA A 48 -7.41 30.04 -5.88
C ALA A 48 -8.85 29.50 -6.01
N GLY A 49 -9.31 28.83 -4.97
CA GLY A 49 -10.64 28.17 -4.95
C GLY A 49 -10.62 26.72 -5.39
N ASP A 50 -9.57 26.25 -6.05
CA ASP A 50 -9.41 24.82 -6.36
C ASP A 50 -9.10 24.00 -5.10
N VAL A 51 -9.39 22.69 -5.19
CA VAL A 51 -9.05 21.70 -4.17
C VAL A 51 -8.05 20.72 -4.76
N VAL A 52 -6.90 20.58 -4.12
CA VAL A 52 -5.88 19.57 -4.47
C VAL A 52 -5.98 18.43 -3.47
N ILE A 53 -6.30 17.22 -3.98
CA ILE A 53 -6.29 16.00 -3.18
C ILE A 53 -4.99 15.24 -3.46
N THR A 54 -4.15 15.09 -2.45
CA THR A 54 -2.91 14.33 -2.55
C THR A 54 -3.04 12.98 -1.86
N ALA A 55 -2.72 11.92 -2.59
CA ALA A 55 -2.89 10.53 -2.14
C ALA A 55 -1.67 9.64 -2.45
N GLY A 56 -0.57 10.23 -2.89
CA GLY A 56 0.63 9.53 -3.32
C GLY A 56 1.66 9.31 -2.21
N ALA A 57 2.71 8.56 -2.56
CA ALA A 57 3.91 8.35 -1.76
C ALA A 57 4.90 9.51 -1.98
N ASN A 58 4.64 10.64 -1.35
CA ASN A 58 5.31 11.91 -1.66
C ASN A 58 6.53 12.21 -0.76
N TRP A 59 6.91 11.31 0.14
CA TRP A 59 8.04 11.52 1.07
C TRP A 59 9.41 11.57 0.40
N ASP A 60 9.51 11.18 -0.88
CA ASP A 60 10.74 11.27 -1.69
C ASP A 60 10.87 12.58 -2.50
N HIS A 61 9.82 13.42 -2.49
CA HIS A 61 9.70 14.58 -3.38
C HIS A 61 9.54 15.88 -2.59
N SER A 62 10.65 16.48 -2.17
CA SER A 62 10.65 17.76 -1.42
C SER A 62 10.01 18.93 -2.19
N ALA A 63 10.21 18.98 -3.50
CA ALA A 63 9.59 20.00 -4.37
C ALA A 63 8.05 19.93 -4.35
N HIS A 64 7.48 18.73 -4.23
CA HIS A 64 6.03 18.53 -4.13
C HIS A 64 5.46 19.22 -2.87
N HIS A 65 6.10 19.04 -1.72
CA HIS A 65 5.64 19.65 -0.48
C HIS A 65 5.71 21.19 -0.54
N ALA A 66 6.83 21.74 -0.99
CA ALA A 66 7.00 23.19 -1.17
C ALA A 66 5.91 23.75 -2.09
N ARG A 67 5.60 23.06 -3.18
CA ARG A 67 4.55 23.46 -4.11
C ARG A 67 3.16 23.45 -3.47
N LEU A 68 2.81 22.46 -2.68
CA LEU A 68 1.54 22.41 -1.94
C LEU A 68 1.39 23.59 -0.99
N LEU A 69 2.46 23.96 -0.27
CA LEU A 69 2.45 25.13 0.61
C LEU A 69 2.22 26.44 -0.17
N ASP A 70 2.85 26.60 -1.33
CA ASP A 70 2.66 27.79 -2.16
C ASP A 70 1.24 27.86 -2.75
N LEU A 71 0.70 26.74 -3.22
CA LEU A 71 -0.69 26.64 -3.65
C LEU A 71 -1.66 27.03 -2.53
N ARG A 72 -1.40 26.52 -1.31
CA ARG A 72 -2.22 26.88 -0.16
C ARG A 72 -2.19 28.37 0.17
N LYS A 73 -1.01 29.01 0.11
CA LYS A 73 -0.87 30.47 0.28
C LYS A 73 -1.64 31.25 -0.79
N SER A 74 -1.77 30.71 -2.00
CA SER A 74 -2.53 31.31 -3.09
C SER A 74 -4.04 31.04 -3.04
N GLY A 75 -4.55 30.39 -1.97
CA GLY A 75 -5.99 30.18 -1.77
C GLY A 75 -6.52 28.82 -2.26
N VAL A 76 -5.65 27.89 -2.60
CA VAL A 76 -5.98 26.49 -2.92
C VAL A 76 -6.18 25.72 -1.62
N LYS A 77 -7.19 24.86 -1.57
CA LYS A 77 -7.41 23.95 -0.44
C LYS A 77 -6.63 22.65 -0.63
N ILE A 78 -5.93 22.20 0.39
CA ILE A 78 -5.14 20.97 0.35
C ILE A 78 -5.81 19.89 1.20
N VAL A 79 -6.06 18.75 0.58
CA VAL A 79 -6.61 17.55 1.23
C VAL A 79 -5.61 16.42 1.07
N THR A 80 -5.23 15.77 2.17
CA THR A 80 -4.24 14.68 2.14
C THR A 80 -4.87 13.36 2.59
N LEU A 81 -4.65 12.30 1.80
CA LEU A 81 -4.97 10.93 2.18
C LEU A 81 -3.74 10.27 2.84
N PHE A 82 -3.89 9.92 4.10
CA PHE A 82 -2.91 9.12 4.84
C PHE A 82 -3.33 7.64 4.90
N TYR A 83 -2.43 6.76 4.46
CA TYR A 83 -2.67 5.30 4.51
C TYR A 83 -2.44 4.73 5.91
N ASP A 84 -1.32 5.09 6.52
CA ASP A 84 -0.94 4.71 7.89
C ASP A 84 0.18 5.64 8.38
N ILE A 85 0.60 5.45 9.63
CA ILE A 85 1.80 6.04 10.19
C ILE A 85 2.71 4.96 10.80
N ILE A 86 2.64 3.74 10.24
CA ILE A 86 3.43 2.59 10.70
C ILE A 86 4.93 2.89 10.73
N PRO A 87 5.54 3.60 9.76
CA PRO A 87 6.96 3.93 9.84
C PRO A 87 7.35 4.76 11.07
N ILE A 88 6.40 5.50 11.65
CA ILE A 88 6.62 6.28 12.88
C ILE A 88 6.43 5.41 14.12
N ILE A 89 5.40 4.53 14.11
CA ILE A 89 5.04 3.69 15.26
C ILE A 89 6.02 2.51 15.41
N LEU A 90 6.46 1.93 14.28
CA LEU A 90 7.34 0.77 14.23
C LEU A 90 8.60 1.06 13.40
N PRO A 91 9.45 2.02 13.81
CA PRO A 91 10.58 2.46 13.02
C PRO A 91 11.59 1.35 12.71
N PHE A 92 11.74 0.38 13.62
CA PHE A 92 12.65 -0.76 13.47
C PHE A 92 12.24 -1.74 12.35
N SER A 93 11.04 -1.63 11.82
CA SER A 93 10.54 -2.50 10.74
C SER A 93 10.86 -1.96 9.34
N TYR A 94 11.63 -0.88 9.26
CA TYR A 94 12.04 -0.24 8.01
C TYR A 94 13.57 -0.11 7.94
N GLY A 95 14.08 0.18 6.73
CA GLY A 95 15.51 0.44 6.54
C GLY A 95 15.97 1.73 7.22
N PRO A 96 17.27 1.86 7.50
CA PRO A 96 17.85 3.02 8.16
C PRO A 96 17.48 4.34 7.48
N GLY A 97 17.09 5.35 8.28
CA GLY A 97 16.77 6.70 7.81
C GLY A 97 15.39 6.85 7.14
N PHE A 98 14.65 5.75 6.90
CA PHE A 98 13.34 5.84 6.26
C PHE A 98 12.29 6.42 7.20
N SER A 99 12.27 5.99 8.46
CA SER A 99 11.29 6.43 9.45
C SER A 99 11.40 7.92 9.73
N GLU A 100 12.59 8.44 9.88
CA GLU A 100 12.85 9.87 10.10
C GLU A 100 12.43 10.71 8.89
N LYS A 101 12.72 10.22 7.69
CA LYS A 101 12.30 10.88 6.45
C LYS A 101 10.78 10.88 6.32
N TYR A 102 10.13 9.73 6.59
CA TYR A 102 8.68 9.60 6.56
C TYR A 102 8.01 10.49 7.61
N GLU A 103 8.52 10.53 8.84
CA GLU A 103 7.98 11.38 9.92
C GLU A 103 8.06 12.86 9.56
N ARG A 104 9.17 13.32 8.99
CA ARG A 104 9.32 14.69 8.52
C ARG A 104 8.26 15.05 7.50
N TRP A 105 8.13 14.23 6.46
CA TRP A 105 7.09 14.40 5.44
C TRP A 105 5.68 14.39 6.06
N PHE A 106 5.40 13.44 6.95
CA PHE A 106 4.09 13.30 7.58
C PHE A 106 3.72 14.55 8.39
N ARG A 107 4.63 15.07 9.19
CA ARG A 107 4.42 16.31 9.99
C ARG A 107 4.12 17.50 9.07
N GLU A 108 4.90 17.67 8.04
CA GLU A 108 4.74 18.74 7.06
C GLU A 108 3.40 18.62 6.31
N ALA A 109 3.05 17.42 5.84
CA ALA A 109 1.80 17.15 5.14
C ALA A 109 0.59 17.37 6.06
N LEU A 110 0.67 16.93 7.33
CA LEU A 110 -0.41 17.11 8.29
C LEU A 110 -0.70 18.58 8.58
N ILE A 111 0.35 19.37 8.87
CA ILE A 111 0.22 20.81 9.14
C ILE A 111 -0.20 21.57 7.88
N GLY A 112 0.26 21.13 6.71
CA GLY A 112 -0.02 21.73 5.41
C GLY A 112 -1.42 21.44 4.86
N SER A 113 -2.16 20.50 5.45
CA SER A 113 -3.50 20.13 4.99
C SER A 113 -4.60 20.98 5.64
N ASP A 114 -5.64 21.30 4.87
CA ASP A 114 -6.88 21.89 5.36
C ASP A 114 -7.85 20.81 5.84
N LEU A 115 -7.76 19.60 5.28
CA LEU A 115 -8.52 18.42 5.66
C LEU A 115 -7.68 17.18 5.38
N ALA A 116 -7.87 16.12 6.16
CA ALA A 116 -7.20 14.85 5.97
C ALA A 116 -8.19 13.68 5.86
N PHE A 117 -7.83 12.70 5.04
CA PHE A 117 -8.48 11.40 5.02
C PHE A 117 -7.55 10.32 5.55
N SER A 118 -8.14 9.31 6.17
CA SER A 118 -7.48 8.07 6.58
C SER A 118 -8.23 6.87 6.03
N ILE A 119 -7.52 5.79 5.73
CA ILE A 119 -8.13 4.57 5.17
C ILE A 119 -8.82 3.68 6.22
N SER A 120 -8.62 3.97 7.50
CA SER A 120 -9.21 3.19 8.60
C SER A 120 -9.43 4.07 9.83
N GLU A 121 -10.31 3.61 10.72
CA GLU A 121 -10.50 4.26 12.02
C GLU A 121 -9.25 4.15 12.91
N HIS A 122 -8.47 3.07 12.76
CA HIS A 122 -7.22 2.90 13.48
C HIS A 122 -6.21 3.98 13.06
N THR A 123 -5.96 4.11 11.77
CA THR A 123 -5.09 5.18 11.22
C THR A 123 -5.56 6.57 11.64
N ARG A 124 -6.88 6.81 11.64
CA ARG A 124 -7.45 8.10 12.10
C ARG A 124 -7.05 8.40 13.55
N LYS A 125 -7.22 7.43 14.44
CA LYS A 125 -6.84 7.55 15.85
C LYS A 125 -5.33 7.77 16.03
N ASP A 126 -4.52 7.04 15.30
CA ASP A 126 -3.06 7.16 15.34
C ASP A 126 -2.60 8.57 14.94
N ILE A 127 -3.15 9.12 13.84
CA ILE A 127 -2.86 10.49 13.38
C ILE A 127 -3.19 11.52 14.47
N ILE A 128 -4.40 11.44 15.04
CA ILE A 128 -4.86 12.38 16.06
C ILE A 128 -4.01 12.26 17.33
N THR A 129 -3.69 11.03 17.74
CA THR A 129 -2.85 10.77 18.93
C THR A 129 -1.45 11.30 18.72
N TYR A 130 -0.85 11.05 17.58
CA TYR A 130 0.47 11.58 17.22
C TYR A 130 0.48 13.11 17.20
N ALA A 131 -0.51 13.74 16.57
CA ALA A 131 -0.61 15.20 16.52
C ALA A 131 -0.68 15.81 17.92
N ARG A 132 -1.51 15.26 18.81
CA ARG A 132 -1.63 15.71 20.21
C ARG A 132 -0.32 15.54 20.97
N ALA A 133 0.31 14.38 20.89
CA ALA A 133 1.57 14.09 21.58
C ALA A 133 2.72 15.01 21.17
N ASN A 134 2.67 15.53 19.95
CA ASN A 134 3.69 16.41 19.38
C ASN A 134 3.29 17.89 19.32
N ASN A 135 2.14 18.28 19.90
CA ASN A 135 1.60 19.64 19.86
C ASN A 135 1.47 20.20 18.43
N LEU A 136 1.08 19.35 17.48
CA LEU A 136 0.90 19.75 16.10
C LEU A 136 -0.54 20.21 15.84
N LYS A 137 -0.68 21.21 14.97
CA LYS A 137 -2.01 21.54 14.41
C LYS A 137 -2.48 20.34 13.56
N CYS A 138 -3.60 19.75 13.95
CA CYS A 138 -4.23 18.65 13.24
C CYS A 138 -5.47 19.19 12.50
N PRO A 139 -5.59 18.98 11.19
CA PRO A 139 -6.83 19.23 10.49
C PRO A 139 -7.91 18.23 10.93
N ASP A 140 -9.15 18.45 10.51
CA ASP A 140 -10.19 17.43 10.65
C ASP A 140 -9.78 16.18 9.85
N VAL A 141 -9.83 15.00 10.50
CA VAL A 141 -9.46 13.73 9.90
C VAL A 141 -10.69 12.87 9.76
N PHE A 142 -11.07 12.55 8.53
CA PHE A 142 -12.20 11.68 8.22
C PHE A 142 -11.73 10.31 7.72
N ARG A 143 -12.42 9.27 8.17
CA ARG A 143 -12.19 7.95 7.61
C ARG A 143 -12.92 7.80 6.27
N ILE A 144 -12.20 7.33 5.25
CA ILE A 144 -12.78 6.82 4.01
C ILE A 144 -12.60 5.30 3.94
N ARG A 145 -13.50 4.63 3.26
CA ARG A 145 -13.34 3.22 2.94
C ARG A 145 -12.66 3.09 1.57
N LEU A 146 -11.59 2.31 1.51
CA LEU A 146 -11.04 1.90 0.23
C LEU A 146 -11.98 0.88 -0.42
N GLY A 147 -12.01 0.88 -1.75
CA GLY A 147 -12.72 -0.15 -2.49
C GLY A 147 -12.14 -1.54 -2.21
N ASP A 148 -13.02 -2.52 -2.10
CA ASP A 148 -12.71 -3.93 -1.85
C ASP A 148 -13.09 -4.83 -3.04
N GLU A 149 -13.59 -4.24 -4.12
CA GLU A 149 -13.88 -4.95 -5.34
C GLU A 149 -12.59 -5.29 -6.09
N PHE A 150 -12.42 -6.57 -6.39
CA PHE A 150 -11.34 -7.05 -7.23
C PHE A 150 -11.83 -7.08 -8.68
N PRO A 151 -11.14 -6.41 -9.64
CA PRO A 151 -11.53 -6.50 -11.04
C PRO A 151 -11.53 -7.97 -11.47
N ILE A 152 -12.67 -8.46 -11.96
CA ILE A 152 -12.76 -9.83 -12.44
C ILE A 152 -11.95 -9.93 -13.73
N SER A 153 -10.81 -10.61 -13.65
CA SER A 153 -10.05 -10.97 -14.84
C SER A 153 -10.78 -12.05 -15.62
N ARG A 154 -10.83 -11.89 -16.95
CA ARG A 154 -11.32 -12.93 -17.89
C ARG A 154 -10.20 -13.86 -18.35
N GLU A 155 -8.97 -13.57 -17.99
CA GLU A 155 -7.81 -14.39 -18.33
C GLU A 155 -7.77 -15.64 -17.45
N ALA A 156 -7.36 -16.75 -18.05
CA ALA A 156 -7.10 -17.97 -17.30
C ALA A 156 -5.83 -17.81 -16.44
N PRO A 157 -5.75 -18.49 -15.28
CA PRO A 157 -4.53 -18.53 -14.50
C PRO A 157 -3.41 -19.23 -15.29
N THR A 158 -2.18 -18.83 -15.00
CA THR A 158 -1.01 -19.41 -15.65
C THR A 158 -0.80 -20.87 -15.23
N GLN A 159 -0.17 -21.68 -16.11
CA GLN A 159 0.16 -23.08 -15.81
C GLN A 159 0.99 -23.20 -14.51
N ARG A 160 1.91 -22.27 -14.27
CA ARG A 160 2.69 -22.20 -13.05
C ARG A 160 1.82 -22.16 -11.79
N ILE A 161 0.75 -21.38 -11.79
CA ILE A 161 -0.15 -21.26 -10.64
C ILE A 161 -1.01 -22.52 -10.50
N LEU A 162 -1.50 -23.09 -11.59
CA LEU A 162 -2.25 -24.33 -11.56
C LEU A 162 -1.47 -25.48 -10.93
N GLU A 163 -0.16 -25.57 -11.17
CA GLU A 163 0.72 -26.57 -10.55
C GLU A 163 0.82 -26.43 -9.02
N HIS A 164 0.74 -25.20 -8.51
CA HIS A 164 0.74 -24.95 -7.05
C HIS A 164 -0.62 -25.22 -6.39
N THR A 165 -1.72 -25.18 -7.15
CA THR A 165 -3.10 -25.27 -6.62
C THR A 165 -3.74 -26.66 -6.79
N THR A 166 -2.96 -27.69 -7.14
CA THR A 166 -3.41 -29.08 -7.26
C THR A 166 -3.84 -29.73 -5.95
N LEU A 167 -3.33 -29.23 -4.82
CA LEU A 167 -3.62 -29.67 -3.48
C LEU A 167 -4.19 -28.50 -2.66
N PRO A 168 -4.97 -28.77 -1.61
CA PRO A 168 -5.46 -27.73 -0.70
C PRO A 168 -4.34 -26.86 -0.14
N TYR A 169 -4.57 -25.55 -0.05
CA TYR A 169 -3.56 -24.63 0.44
C TYR A 169 -4.16 -23.46 1.26
N ILE A 170 -3.32 -22.91 2.11
CA ILE A 170 -3.53 -21.67 2.85
C ILE A 170 -2.80 -20.56 2.08
N LEU A 171 -3.42 -19.39 1.94
CA LEU A 171 -2.87 -18.27 1.17
C LEU A 171 -2.51 -17.10 2.08
N SER A 172 -1.28 -16.59 1.95
CA SER A 172 -0.83 -15.34 2.54
C SER A 172 -0.42 -14.38 1.43
N VAL A 173 -1.05 -13.21 1.33
CA VAL A 173 -0.76 -12.23 0.28
C VAL A 173 -0.24 -10.93 0.90
N GLY A 174 0.98 -10.55 0.52
CA GLY A 174 1.60 -9.31 0.99
C GLY A 174 3.06 -9.23 0.61
N THR A 175 3.62 -8.03 0.64
CA THR A 175 5.06 -7.84 0.46
C THR A 175 5.82 -8.64 1.52
N LEU A 176 6.87 -9.35 1.10
CA LEU A 176 7.75 -10.05 2.04
C LEU A 176 8.57 -9.00 2.77
N GLU A 177 8.14 -8.67 3.97
CA GLU A 177 8.80 -7.66 4.80
C GLU A 177 8.59 -7.96 6.28
N TYR A 178 9.51 -7.48 7.11
CA TYR A 178 9.56 -7.76 8.55
C TYR A 178 8.22 -7.54 9.26
N ARG A 179 7.54 -6.42 9.02
CA ARG A 179 6.27 -6.06 9.68
C ARG A 179 5.09 -6.99 9.34
N LYS A 180 5.18 -7.79 8.28
CA LYS A 180 4.16 -8.78 7.90
C LYS A 180 4.30 -10.09 8.66
N ASN A 181 5.38 -10.23 9.42
CA ASN A 181 5.63 -11.32 10.35
C ASN A 181 5.47 -12.73 9.76
N HIS A 182 5.93 -12.92 8.52
CA HIS A 182 5.91 -14.24 7.87
C HIS A 182 6.67 -15.31 8.67
N ILE A 183 7.63 -14.91 9.51
CA ILE A 183 8.33 -15.81 10.42
C ILE A 183 7.37 -16.52 11.37
N LEU A 184 6.34 -15.81 11.86
CA LEU A 184 5.30 -16.42 12.69
C LEU A 184 4.57 -17.54 11.93
N LEU A 185 4.26 -17.33 10.64
CA LEU A 185 3.63 -18.34 9.80
C LEU A 185 4.54 -19.56 9.61
N LEU A 186 5.83 -19.35 9.34
CA LEU A 186 6.80 -20.45 9.21
C LEU A 186 6.91 -21.24 10.51
N ASN A 187 6.94 -20.56 11.66
CA ASN A 187 7.03 -21.23 12.97
C ASN A 187 5.74 -22.00 13.29
N ALA A 188 4.57 -21.43 13.02
CA ALA A 188 3.30 -22.13 13.16
C ALA A 188 3.24 -23.37 12.27
N TYR A 189 3.78 -23.26 11.04
CA TYR A 189 3.83 -24.36 10.10
C TYR A 189 4.76 -25.50 10.58
N ARG A 190 5.92 -25.15 11.13
CA ARG A 190 6.83 -26.12 11.76
C ARG A 190 6.16 -26.85 12.92
N TYR A 191 5.49 -26.09 13.77
CA TYR A 191 4.74 -26.66 14.89
C TYR A 191 3.68 -27.67 14.41
N MET A 192 2.90 -27.33 13.39
CA MET A 192 1.91 -28.24 12.81
C MET A 192 2.53 -29.50 12.21
N LEU A 193 3.72 -29.39 11.59
CA LEU A 193 4.44 -30.54 11.01
C LEU A 193 5.06 -31.45 12.07
N ASP A 194 5.35 -30.93 13.25
CA ASP A 194 5.88 -31.72 14.38
C ASP A 194 4.77 -32.53 15.09
N GLU A 195 3.48 -32.21 14.83
CA GLU A 195 2.34 -32.99 15.37
C GLU A 195 2.19 -34.30 14.61
N GLN A 196 2.23 -35.42 15.37
CA GLN A 196 2.14 -36.76 14.78
C GLN A 196 0.81 -37.00 14.05
N GLY A 197 0.91 -37.47 12.81
CA GLY A 197 -0.27 -37.86 12.02
C GLY A 197 -1.03 -36.68 11.40
N TYR A 198 -0.52 -35.45 11.49
CA TYR A 198 -1.11 -34.29 10.84
C TYR A 198 -0.26 -33.80 9.68
N GLU A 199 -0.84 -33.75 8.48
CA GLU A 199 -0.23 -33.16 7.31
C GLU A 199 -0.98 -31.84 6.99
N PRO A 200 -0.38 -30.68 7.29
CA PRO A 200 -1.05 -29.41 7.02
C PRO A 200 -1.16 -29.14 5.51
N PRO A 201 -2.19 -28.39 5.07
CA PRO A 201 -2.30 -27.93 3.70
C PRO A 201 -1.05 -27.15 3.29
N LYS A 202 -0.75 -27.01 2.00
CA LYS A 202 0.36 -26.15 1.55
C LYS A 202 0.18 -24.72 2.03
N LEU A 203 1.28 -24.01 2.28
CA LEU A 203 1.28 -22.56 2.50
C LEU A 203 1.85 -21.85 1.27
N LEU A 204 1.03 -21.06 0.61
CA LEU A 204 1.44 -20.21 -0.51
C LEU A 204 1.58 -18.77 0.00
N ILE A 205 2.79 -18.22 -0.06
CA ILE A 205 3.08 -16.83 0.27
C ILE A 205 3.29 -16.08 -1.03
N VAL A 206 2.40 -15.12 -1.32
CA VAL A 206 2.40 -14.35 -2.57
C VAL A 206 2.79 -12.91 -2.30
N GLY A 207 3.90 -12.47 -2.88
CA GLY A 207 4.32 -11.08 -2.71
C GLY A 207 5.65 -10.75 -3.35
N LYS A 208 5.92 -9.44 -3.45
CA LYS A 208 7.24 -8.94 -3.86
C LYS A 208 8.18 -8.94 -2.67
N LYS A 209 9.48 -8.96 -2.94
CA LYS A 209 10.51 -8.66 -1.93
C LYS A 209 10.33 -7.26 -1.39
N GLY A 210 10.42 -7.13 -0.08
CA GLY A 210 10.36 -5.86 0.64
C GLY A 210 11.58 -5.65 1.52
N TRP A 211 11.37 -5.01 2.67
CA TRP A 211 12.44 -4.71 3.61
C TRP A 211 12.71 -5.90 4.54
N LEU A 212 13.99 -6.29 4.68
CA LEU A 212 14.43 -7.32 5.64
C LEU A 212 13.77 -8.71 5.41
N ASP A 213 13.67 -9.13 4.15
CA ASP A 213 13.01 -10.37 3.74
C ASP A 213 13.94 -11.60 3.63
N HIS A 214 15.26 -11.41 3.72
CA HIS A 214 16.27 -12.45 3.45
C HIS A 214 16.09 -13.72 4.29
N ASP A 215 15.72 -13.57 5.55
CA ASP A 215 15.53 -14.70 6.44
C ASP A 215 14.37 -15.62 6.03
N ILE A 216 13.31 -15.05 5.46
CA ILE A 216 12.11 -15.79 5.05
C ILE A 216 12.43 -16.71 3.87
N GLU A 217 13.02 -16.15 2.81
CA GLU A 217 13.40 -16.92 1.63
C GLU A 217 14.43 -17.99 1.96
N TYR A 218 15.44 -17.63 2.77
CA TYR A 218 16.47 -18.55 3.20
C TYR A 218 15.89 -19.74 3.98
N GLN A 219 14.99 -19.48 4.93
CA GLN A 219 14.36 -20.53 5.73
C GLN A 219 13.47 -21.44 4.89
N VAL A 220 12.68 -20.90 3.97
CA VAL A 220 11.83 -21.71 3.07
C VAL A 220 12.68 -22.59 2.15
N ALA A 221 13.81 -22.08 1.67
CA ALA A 221 14.68 -22.82 0.75
C ALA A 221 15.55 -23.89 1.44
N ASN A 222 15.90 -23.71 2.72
CA ASN A 222 16.91 -24.52 3.40
C ASN A 222 16.37 -25.37 4.56
N ASP A 223 15.15 -25.16 5.04
CA ASP A 223 14.54 -26.01 6.07
C ASP A 223 13.85 -27.22 5.39
N PRO A 224 14.36 -28.46 5.57
CA PRO A 224 13.79 -29.65 4.94
C PRO A 224 12.32 -29.89 5.28
N ARG A 225 11.84 -29.42 6.43
CA ARG A 225 10.43 -29.55 6.85
C ARG A 225 9.51 -28.70 5.99
N LEU A 226 10.00 -27.54 5.51
CA LEU A 226 9.22 -26.59 4.71
C LEU A 226 9.27 -26.90 3.22
N PHE A 227 10.26 -27.68 2.78
CA PHE A 227 10.47 -27.97 1.36
C PHE A 227 9.23 -28.61 0.72
N GLY A 228 8.76 -28.02 -0.38
CA GLY A 228 7.55 -28.45 -1.10
C GLY A 228 6.22 -28.17 -0.39
N ARG A 229 6.25 -27.79 0.90
CA ARG A 229 5.07 -27.47 1.71
C ARG A 229 4.81 -25.97 1.80
N VAL A 230 5.85 -25.18 1.84
CA VAL A 230 5.77 -23.71 1.81
C VAL A 230 6.37 -23.21 0.51
N CYS A 231 5.62 -22.41 -0.24
CA CYS A 231 6.06 -21.85 -1.52
C CYS A 231 5.93 -20.33 -1.52
N ILE A 232 6.98 -19.64 -1.97
CA ILE A 232 6.96 -18.19 -2.18
C ILE A 232 6.76 -17.92 -3.67
N LEU A 233 5.69 -17.19 -4.01
CA LEU A 233 5.31 -16.86 -5.38
C LEU A 233 5.47 -15.36 -5.61
N GLN A 234 6.32 -15.01 -6.57
CA GLN A 234 6.54 -13.62 -6.99
C GLN A 234 6.10 -13.43 -8.44
N GLY A 235 5.79 -12.17 -8.82
CA GLY A 235 5.38 -11.85 -10.18
C GLY A 235 4.03 -12.46 -10.58
N VAL A 236 3.13 -12.61 -9.62
CA VAL A 236 1.77 -13.14 -9.82
C VAL A 236 0.91 -12.07 -10.49
N SER A 237 0.22 -12.44 -11.57
CA SER A 237 -0.73 -11.56 -12.27
C SER A 237 -2.03 -11.37 -11.49
N ASP A 238 -2.86 -10.41 -11.89
CA ASP A 238 -4.18 -10.21 -11.26
C ASP A 238 -5.10 -11.42 -11.50
N ALA A 239 -5.02 -12.08 -12.67
CA ALA A 239 -5.75 -13.31 -12.97
C ALA A 239 -5.32 -14.47 -12.08
N ASP A 240 -4.02 -14.65 -11.93
CA ASP A 240 -3.43 -15.65 -11.05
C ASP A 240 -3.83 -15.40 -9.59
N LEU A 241 -3.75 -14.14 -9.13
CA LEU A 241 -4.08 -13.77 -7.76
C LEU A 241 -5.57 -14.01 -7.46
N GLN A 242 -6.45 -13.69 -8.41
CA GLN A 242 -7.88 -13.98 -8.30
C GLN A 242 -8.15 -15.48 -8.16
N HIS A 243 -7.48 -16.30 -8.97
CA HIS A 243 -7.57 -17.75 -8.87
C HIS A 243 -7.09 -18.25 -7.50
N LEU A 244 -5.94 -17.76 -7.04
CA LEU A 244 -5.39 -18.12 -5.73
C LEU A 244 -6.32 -17.76 -4.57
N TYR A 245 -6.98 -16.61 -4.61
CA TYR A 245 -7.96 -16.25 -3.57
C TYR A 245 -9.21 -17.12 -3.59
N ARG A 246 -9.68 -17.48 -4.78
CA ARG A 246 -10.91 -18.27 -4.94
C ARG A 246 -10.74 -19.71 -4.49
N GLU A 247 -9.59 -20.31 -4.75
CA GLU A 247 -9.32 -21.72 -4.51
C GLU A 247 -8.63 -21.99 -3.16
N ALA A 248 -8.22 -20.95 -2.43
CA ALA A 248 -7.61 -21.10 -1.11
C ALA A 248 -8.63 -21.63 -0.09
N LEU A 249 -8.19 -22.49 0.82
CA LEU A 249 -9.00 -22.91 1.97
C LEU A 249 -9.37 -21.70 2.83
N PHE A 250 -8.38 -20.85 3.10
CA PHE A 250 -8.53 -19.54 3.76
C PHE A 250 -7.28 -18.70 3.55
N THR A 251 -7.36 -17.43 3.94
CA THR A 251 -6.25 -16.47 3.90
C THR A 251 -5.77 -16.09 5.30
N VAL A 252 -4.48 -15.80 5.44
CA VAL A 252 -3.83 -15.34 6.67
C VAL A 252 -3.01 -14.08 6.42
#